data_37183bdafab48414a59d954abfe0a4fc
#
_entry.id   37183bdafab48414a59d954abfe0a4fc
#
_cell.length_a   1.000
_cell.length_b   1.000
_cell.length_c   1.000
_cell.angle_alpha   90.00
_cell.angle_beta   90.00
_cell.angle_gamma   90.00
#
_symmetry.space_group_name_H-M   'P 1'
#
loop_
_entity.id
_entity.type
_entity.pdbx_description
1 polymer ?
#
loop_
_entity_poly.entity_id
_entity_poly.type
_entity_poly.pdbx_seq_one_letter_code
_entity_poly.pdbx_strand_id
1 'polypeptide(L)'
;MKIKEIEIKNFGKFSNQRFVFRDGIQVFYGENEFGKSTIYGFLKAMLFGMERGRGKAAHNDAFSRFEPWENPNEYAGAMRFSCGEKTFCLKRRFDRYTKGAVLICEDDGEELSVEHGDLDMLLNGLTAEQFENTAAIGQLGARPGQSLAAELQNYAANYYETGNSGVDLAGAEERLKQRKKEITRKWKQLESEKAEKRQALQRKYQYIQQEKMRLESEMQEKKRQLADLREPEHV
;
A
#
# COMPACT_ATOMS: atom_id res chain seq x y z
N MET A 1 -7.70 10.94 -22.33
CA MET A 1 -6.59 9.97 -22.39
C MET A 1 -6.79 9.05 -23.59
N LYS A 2 -5.72 8.71 -24.33
CA LYS A 2 -5.76 7.80 -25.49
C LYS A 2 -4.57 6.85 -25.41
N ILE A 3 -4.82 5.55 -25.36
CA ILE A 3 -3.77 4.54 -25.33
C ILE A 3 -3.16 4.43 -26.72
N LYS A 4 -1.83 4.53 -26.82
CA LYS A 4 -1.08 4.42 -28.07
C LYS A 4 -0.44 3.06 -28.24
N GLU A 5 0.01 2.46 -27.14
CA GLU A 5 0.78 1.23 -27.16
C GLU A 5 0.73 0.52 -25.83
N ILE A 6 0.74 -0.80 -25.85
CA ILE A 6 1.03 -1.62 -24.67
C ILE A 6 2.15 -2.61 -25.00
N GLU A 7 3.04 -2.78 -24.05
CA GLU A 7 4.10 -3.77 -24.07
C GLU A 7 3.93 -4.68 -22.85
N ILE A 8 3.59 -5.93 -23.11
CA ILE A 8 3.41 -6.94 -22.07
C ILE A 8 4.70 -7.74 -21.98
N LYS A 9 5.49 -7.53 -20.92
CA LYS A 9 6.67 -8.36 -20.68
C LYS A 9 6.26 -9.77 -20.34
N ASN A 10 5.53 -9.92 -19.23
CA ASN A 10 4.89 -11.18 -18.87
C ASN A 10 3.60 -10.87 -18.09
N PHE A 11 2.49 -11.41 -18.57
CA PHE A 11 1.17 -11.24 -17.95
C PHE A 11 0.21 -12.35 -18.43
N GLY A 12 -0.21 -13.23 -17.54
CA GLY A 12 -0.97 -14.42 -17.90
C GLY A 12 -0.22 -15.28 -18.92
N LYS A 13 -0.84 -15.50 -20.06
CA LYS A 13 -0.25 -16.28 -21.17
C LYS A 13 0.69 -15.46 -22.07
N PHE A 14 0.67 -14.12 -21.97
CA PHE A 14 1.49 -13.28 -22.83
C PHE A 14 2.90 -13.10 -22.29
N SER A 15 3.87 -13.32 -23.16
CA SER A 15 5.29 -13.06 -22.93
C SER A 15 5.85 -12.27 -24.10
N ASN A 16 6.49 -11.13 -23.82
CA ASN A 16 7.13 -10.24 -24.80
C ASN A 16 6.22 -9.86 -25.98
N GLN A 17 4.97 -9.48 -25.70
CA GLN A 17 4.00 -9.05 -26.70
C GLN A 17 3.85 -7.54 -26.71
N ARG A 18 3.77 -6.98 -27.91
CA ARG A 18 3.59 -5.55 -28.15
C ARG A 18 2.36 -5.32 -29.03
N PHE A 19 1.49 -4.42 -28.61
CA PHE A 19 0.29 -4.02 -29.33
C PHE A 19 0.30 -2.51 -29.53
N VAL A 20 0.21 -2.07 -30.77
CA VAL A 20 0.13 -0.65 -31.16
C VAL A 20 -1.29 -0.33 -31.58
N PHE A 21 -1.85 0.68 -30.97
CA PHE A 21 -3.21 1.15 -31.24
C PHE A 21 -3.18 2.31 -32.23
N ARG A 22 -4.07 2.26 -33.20
CA ARG A 22 -4.27 3.31 -34.19
C ARG A 22 -5.51 4.14 -33.81
N ASP A 23 -5.77 5.19 -34.55
CA ASP A 23 -7.01 5.95 -34.37
C ASP A 23 -8.22 5.14 -34.84
N GLY A 24 -9.35 5.31 -34.16
CA GLY A 24 -10.59 4.62 -34.42
C GLY A 24 -10.78 3.33 -33.64
N ILE A 25 -11.62 2.45 -34.18
CA ILE A 25 -11.99 1.19 -33.53
C ILE A 25 -10.90 0.14 -33.73
N GLN A 26 -10.50 -0.50 -32.64
CA GLN A 26 -9.57 -1.63 -32.66
C GLN A 26 -10.33 -2.92 -32.33
N VAL A 27 -10.17 -3.95 -33.16
CA VAL A 27 -10.83 -5.24 -32.96
C VAL A 27 -9.79 -6.31 -32.65
N PHE A 28 -9.87 -6.90 -31.46
CA PHE A 28 -9.11 -8.09 -31.09
C PHE A 28 -9.95 -9.34 -31.32
N TYR A 29 -9.69 -10.01 -32.40
CA TYR A 29 -10.37 -11.24 -32.77
C TYR A 29 -9.48 -12.46 -32.51
N GLY A 30 -10.07 -13.54 -32.05
CA GLY A 30 -9.40 -14.82 -31.81
C GLY A 30 -10.34 -15.80 -31.12
N GLU A 31 -9.96 -17.07 -31.15
CA GLU A 31 -10.66 -18.16 -30.49
C GLU A 31 -10.71 -18.01 -28.98
N ASN A 32 -11.40 -18.89 -28.29
CA ASN A 32 -11.36 -18.95 -26.83
C ASN A 32 -9.88 -19.18 -26.40
N GLU A 33 -9.52 -18.60 -25.28
CA GLU A 33 -8.14 -18.60 -24.74
C GLU A 33 -7.09 -17.82 -25.57
N PHE A 34 -7.48 -17.13 -26.64
CA PHE A 34 -6.55 -16.25 -27.37
C PHE A 34 -5.89 -15.20 -26.47
N GLY A 35 -6.54 -14.83 -25.37
CA GLY A 35 -6.02 -13.84 -24.41
C GLY A 35 -6.74 -12.49 -24.44
N LYS A 36 -7.93 -12.41 -25.05
CA LYS A 36 -8.75 -11.17 -25.07
C LYS A 36 -8.99 -10.62 -23.67
N SER A 37 -9.41 -11.47 -22.72
CA SER A 37 -9.61 -11.09 -21.32
C SER A 37 -8.29 -10.77 -20.61
N THR A 38 -7.16 -11.32 -21.06
CA THR A 38 -5.85 -11.03 -20.53
C THR A 38 -5.40 -9.61 -20.90
N ILE A 39 -5.66 -9.19 -22.17
CA ILE A 39 -5.39 -7.80 -22.60
C ILE A 39 -6.23 -6.82 -21.78
N TYR A 40 -7.53 -7.10 -21.61
CA TYR A 40 -8.41 -6.28 -20.76
C TYR A 40 -7.89 -6.18 -19.31
N GLY A 41 -7.55 -7.32 -18.70
CA GLY A 41 -6.98 -7.38 -17.36
C GLY A 41 -5.65 -6.63 -17.25
N PHE A 42 -4.81 -6.71 -18.29
CA PHE A 42 -3.56 -5.97 -18.36
C PHE A 42 -3.77 -4.45 -18.37
N LEU A 43 -4.69 -3.95 -19.22
CA LEU A 43 -5.02 -2.53 -19.27
C LEU A 43 -5.49 -2.01 -17.89
N LYS A 44 -6.40 -2.75 -17.24
CA LYS A 44 -6.88 -2.41 -15.90
C LYS A 44 -5.73 -2.42 -14.89
N ALA A 45 -4.89 -3.46 -14.91
CA ALA A 45 -3.76 -3.58 -14.01
C ALA A 45 -2.73 -2.45 -14.20
N MET A 46 -2.50 -2.03 -15.44
CA MET A 46 -1.60 -0.91 -15.74
C MET A 46 -2.14 0.40 -15.15
N LEU A 47 -3.42 0.70 -15.30
CA LEU A 47 -4.02 1.94 -14.84
C LEU A 47 -4.13 1.98 -13.30
N PHE A 48 -4.69 0.94 -12.69
CA PHE A 48 -5.09 0.95 -11.28
C PHE A 48 -4.19 0.10 -10.37
N GLY A 49 -3.26 -0.64 -10.95
CA GLY A 49 -2.47 -1.62 -10.21
C GLY A 49 -3.25 -2.90 -9.93
N MET A 50 -2.60 -3.81 -9.21
CA MET A 50 -3.23 -5.02 -8.70
C MET A 50 -2.89 -5.21 -7.23
N GLU A 51 -3.91 -5.55 -6.44
CA GLU A 51 -3.74 -5.96 -5.06
C GLU A 51 -3.81 -7.49 -4.98
N ARG A 52 -2.94 -8.04 -4.15
CA ARG A 52 -2.96 -9.46 -3.84
C ARG A 52 -3.85 -9.70 -2.62
N GLY A 53 -4.86 -10.55 -2.77
CA GLY A 53 -5.68 -11.00 -1.67
C GLY A 53 -4.88 -11.77 -0.63
N ARG A 54 -5.40 -11.85 0.59
CA ARG A 54 -4.81 -12.64 1.69
C ARG A 54 -5.69 -13.85 2.01
N GLY A 55 -5.05 -14.97 2.37
CA GLY A 55 -5.75 -16.19 2.73
C GLY A 55 -6.55 -16.79 1.55
N LYS A 56 -7.79 -17.21 1.78
CA LYS A 56 -8.65 -17.84 0.75
C LYS A 56 -8.96 -16.91 -0.43
N ALA A 57 -9.00 -15.59 -0.22
CA ALA A 57 -9.23 -14.61 -1.27
C ALA A 57 -8.06 -14.54 -2.29
N ALA A 58 -6.86 -14.94 -1.90
CA ALA A 58 -5.69 -14.93 -2.78
C ALA A 58 -5.78 -15.94 -3.95
N HIS A 59 -6.64 -16.95 -3.87
CA HIS A 59 -6.79 -17.94 -4.94
C HIS A 59 -7.61 -17.44 -6.13
N ASN A 60 -8.47 -16.44 -5.94
CA ASN A 60 -9.38 -15.93 -6.97
C ASN A 60 -9.18 -14.44 -7.27
N ASP A 61 -8.09 -13.86 -6.80
CA ASP A 61 -7.79 -12.46 -7.08
C ASP A 61 -7.23 -12.26 -8.50
N ALA A 62 -7.24 -11.00 -8.95
CA ALA A 62 -6.72 -10.64 -10.27
C ALA A 62 -5.22 -10.94 -10.40
N PHE A 63 -4.47 -10.83 -9.29
CA PHE A 63 -3.04 -11.11 -9.28
C PHE A 63 -2.75 -12.57 -9.62
N SER A 64 -3.39 -13.52 -8.94
CA SER A 64 -3.20 -14.97 -9.15
C SER A 64 -3.77 -15.42 -10.49
N ARG A 65 -4.88 -14.81 -10.94
CA ARG A 65 -5.49 -15.12 -12.24
C ARG A 65 -4.60 -14.78 -13.42
N PHE A 66 -3.83 -13.69 -13.32
CA PHE A 66 -2.97 -13.21 -14.40
C PHE A 66 -1.48 -13.39 -14.10
N GLU A 67 -1.14 -14.17 -13.07
CA GLU A 67 0.26 -14.54 -12.80
C GLU A 67 0.86 -15.21 -14.06
N PRO A 68 2.05 -14.79 -14.52
CA PRO A 68 2.65 -15.33 -15.73
C PRO A 68 2.84 -16.84 -15.66
N TRP A 69 2.52 -17.54 -16.72
CA TRP A 69 2.71 -19.01 -16.84
C TRP A 69 4.19 -19.35 -16.94
N GLU A 70 4.95 -18.48 -17.62
CA GLU A 70 6.39 -18.54 -17.74
C GLU A 70 6.99 -17.34 -16.96
N ASN A 71 8.08 -17.55 -16.25
CA ASN A 71 8.82 -16.50 -15.54
C ASN A 71 7.98 -15.59 -14.61
N PRO A 72 7.40 -16.11 -13.52
CA PRO A 72 6.59 -15.31 -12.59
C PRO A 72 7.36 -14.13 -11.96
N ASN A 73 8.68 -14.14 -11.99
CA ASN A 73 9.54 -13.08 -11.45
C ASN A 73 9.63 -11.85 -12.38
N GLU A 74 9.17 -11.94 -13.62
CA GLU A 74 9.16 -10.83 -14.57
C GLU A 74 7.75 -10.30 -14.83
N TYR A 75 6.85 -10.40 -13.88
CA TYR A 75 5.47 -9.95 -13.98
C TYR A 75 5.40 -8.43 -14.13
N ALA A 76 5.41 -7.94 -15.36
CA ALA A 76 5.60 -6.53 -15.68
C ALA A 76 5.08 -6.16 -17.08
N GLY A 77 4.95 -4.87 -17.32
CA GLY A 77 4.68 -4.31 -18.63
C GLY A 77 4.81 -2.81 -18.67
N ALA A 78 4.60 -2.25 -19.86
CA ALA A 78 4.57 -0.82 -20.10
C ALA A 78 3.33 -0.44 -20.90
N MET A 79 2.86 0.79 -20.69
CA MET A 79 1.75 1.38 -21.44
C MET A 79 2.11 2.82 -21.81
N ARG A 80 2.00 3.13 -23.10
CA ARG A 80 2.18 4.46 -23.63
C ARG A 80 0.83 5.05 -23.98
N PHE A 81 0.54 6.24 -23.49
CA PHE A 81 -0.72 6.93 -23.72
C PHE A 81 -0.53 8.44 -23.83
N SER A 82 -1.48 9.13 -24.48
CA SER A 82 -1.52 10.60 -24.48
C SER A 82 -2.65 11.11 -23.60
N CYS A 83 -2.37 12.24 -22.92
CA CYS A 83 -3.34 13.01 -22.19
C CYS A 83 -3.15 14.49 -22.54
N GLY A 84 -4.18 15.12 -23.12
CA GLY A 84 -3.99 16.41 -23.80
C GLY A 84 -3.00 16.27 -24.95
N GLU A 85 -2.03 17.18 -25.00
CA GLU A 85 -0.97 17.21 -26.01
C GLU A 85 0.28 16.38 -25.63
N LYS A 86 0.41 15.98 -24.35
CA LYS A 86 1.57 15.24 -23.83
C LYS A 86 1.42 13.74 -23.95
N THR A 87 2.54 13.07 -24.11
CA THR A 87 2.64 11.61 -24.16
C THR A 87 3.35 11.09 -22.91
N PHE A 88 2.80 10.03 -22.33
CA PHE A 88 3.29 9.43 -21.09
C PHE A 88 3.59 7.95 -21.30
N CYS A 89 4.64 7.48 -20.64
CA CYS A 89 5.00 6.07 -20.54
C CYS A 89 4.87 5.60 -19.09
N LEU A 90 3.91 4.74 -18.84
CA LEU A 90 3.71 4.09 -17.54
C LEU A 90 4.35 2.70 -17.60
N LYS A 91 5.35 2.45 -16.77
CA LYS A 91 5.96 1.14 -16.56
C LYS A 91 5.52 0.63 -15.20
N ARG A 92 5.06 -0.63 -15.14
CA ARG A 92 4.59 -1.22 -13.88
C ARG A 92 5.09 -2.64 -13.71
N ARG A 93 5.55 -2.94 -12.51
CA ARG A 93 5.92 -4.28 -12.07
C ARG A 93 4.92 -4.76 -11.03
N PHE A 94 4.47 -6.00 -11.21
CA PHE A 94 3.45 -6.63 -10.36
C PHE A 94 4.04 -7.75 -9.51
N ASP A 95 5.30 -8.11 -9.70
CA ASP A 95 5.93 -9.22 -9.00
C ASP A 95 5.90 -9.03 -7.47
N ARG A 96 6.15 -10.12 -6.74
CA ARG A 96 6.02 -10.15 -5.28
C ARG A 96 7.05 -9.31 -4.54
N TYR A 97 8.22 -9.10 -5.15
CA TYR A 97 9.40 -8.57 -4.48
C TYR A 97 9.72 -7.14 -4.89
N THR A 98 9.42 -6.79 -6.15
CA THR A 98 9.79 -5.49 -6.73
C THR A 98 8.58 -4.75 -7.29
N LYS A 99 7.43 -4.85 -6.61
CA LYS A 99 6.21 -4.11 -6.98
C LYS A 99 6.51 -2.62 -7.04
N GLY A 100 6.22 -2.00 -8.18
CA GLY A 100 6.43 -0.57 -8.38
C GLY A 100 5.83 -0.07 -9.68
N ALA A 101 5.68 1.23 -9.78
CA ALA A 101 5.23 1.91 -10.98
C ALA A 101 6.08 3.16 -11.21
N VAL A 102 6.47 3.38 -12.46
CA VAL A 102 7.21 4.57 -12.91
C VAL A 102 6.42 5.19 -14.04
N LEU A 103 6.11 6.47 -13.92
CA LEU A 103 5.39 7.25 -14.90
C LEU A 103 6.31 8.34 -15.42
N ILE A 104 6.55 8.38 -16.71
CA ILE A 104 7.46 9.33 -17.37
C ILE A 104 6.68 10.10 -18.41
N CYS A 105 6.77 11.41 -18.39
CA CYS A 105 6.38 12.26 -19.51
C CYS A 105 7.45 12.16 -20.59
N GLU A 106 7.10 11.68 -21.80
CA GLU A 106 8.08 11.49 -22.87
C GLU A 106 8.49 12.79 -23.55
N ASP A 107 7.70 13.85 -23.39
CA ASP A 107 7.93 15.15 -24.06
C ASP A 107 9.01 15.99 -23.35
N ASP A 108 9.11 15.89 -22.03
CA ASP A 108 10.04 16.64 -21.21
C ASP A 108 10.98 15.77 -20.36
N GLY A 109 10.74 14.47 -20.33
CA GLY A 109 11.53 13.49 -19.56
C GLY A 109 11.27 13.53 -18.05
N GLU A 110 10.25 14.26 -17.58
CA GLU A 110 9.90 14.35 -16.18
C GLU A 110 9.35 13.02 -15.66
N GLU A 111 9.87 12.55 -14.53
CA GLU A 111 9.35 11.40 -13.81
C GLU A 111 8.29 11.86 -12.82
N LEU A 112 7.07 11.33 -12.98
CA LEU A 112 5.89 11.62 -12.18
C LEU A 112 5.67 10.53 -11.14
N SER A 113 5.18 10.89 -9.97
CA SER A 113 4.99 9.97 -8.87
C SER A 113 3.59 9.36 -8.88
N VAL A 114 3.51 8.08 -9.20
CA VAL A 114 2.25 7.32 -9.10
C VAL A 114 1.76 7.23 -7.65
N GLU A 115 2.68 7.19 -6.68
CA GLU A 115 2.34 7.09 -5.25
C GLU A 115 1.75 8.40 -4.69
N HIS A 116 2.14 9.55 -5.23
CA HIS A 116 1.60 10.86 -4.83
C HIS A 116 0.33 11.26 -5.60
N GLY A 117 -0.14 10.40 -6.54
CA GLY A 117 -1.41 10.58 -7.21
C GLY A 117 -1.33 11.29 -8.56
N ASP A 118 -0.14 11.46 -9.15
CA ASP A 118 -0.01 12.09 -10.46
C ASP A 118 -0.74 11.32 -11.56
N LEU A 119 -0.72 9.97 -11.49
CA LEU A 119 -1.50 9.14 -12.40
C LEU A 119 -3.01 9.35 -12.21
N ASP A 120 -3.47 9.47 -10.96
CA ASP A 120 -4.88 9.71 -10.67
C ASP A 120 -5.35 11.07 -11.21
N MET A 121 -4.48 12.09 -11.17
CA MET A 121 -4.74 13.38 -11.81
C MET A 121 -4.87 13.25 -13.32
N LEU A 122 -3.99 12.49 -13.99
CA LEU A 122 -4.07 12.24 -15.44
C LEU A 122 -5.30 11.44 -15.83
N LEU A 123 -5.78 10.58 -14.93
CA LEU A 123 -7.02 9.82 -15.09
C LEU A 123 -8.27 10.65 -14.70
N ASN A 124 -8.08 11.91 -14.28
CA ASN A 124 -9.15 12.79 -13.82
C ASN A 124 -9.95 12.19 -12.65
N GLY A 125 -9.28 11.50 -11.74
CA GLY A 125 -9.88 10.86 -10.58
C GLY A 125 -10.71 9.60 -10.88
N LEU A 126 -10.59 9.04 -12.09
CA LEU A 126 -11.31 7.83 -12.48
C LEU A 126 -10.86 6.64 -11.61
N THR A 127 -11.81 6.06 -10.88
CA THR A 127 -11.55 4.84 -10.09
C THR A 127 -11.64 3.57 -10.93
N ALA A 128 -11.07 2.46 -10.43
CA ALA A 128 -11.17 1.15 -11.09
C ALA A 128 -12.62 0.69 -11.25
N GLU A 129 -13.47 0.98 -10.28
CA GLU A 129 -14.91 0.65 -10.35
C GLU A 129 -15.64 1.50 -11.39
N GLN A 130 -15.39 2.80 -11.43
CA GLN A 130 -15.94 3.67 -12.46
C GLN A 130 -15.49 3.25 -13.85
N PHE A 131 -14.22 2.91 -14.01
CA PHE A 131 -13.67 2.40 -15.26
C PHE A 131 -14.41 1.14 -15.75
N GLU A 132 -14.65 0.17 -14.88
CA GLU A 132 -15.39 -1.06 -15.23
C GLU A 132 -16.87 -0.84 -15.50
N ASN A 133 -17.48 0.17 -14.91
CA ASN A 133 -18.90 0.47 -15.08
C ASN A 133 -19.20 1.45 -16.23
N THR A 134 -18.17 2.13 -16.77
CA THR A 134 -18.37 3.18 -17.79
C THR A 134 -17.50 2.99 -19.03
N ALA A 135 -16.19 2.96 -18.86
CA ALA A 135 -15.23 2.97 -19.97
C ALA A 135 -14.86 1.57 -20.47
N ALA A 136 -14.97 0.55 -19.64
CA ALA A 136 -14.51 -0.80 -19.95
C ALA A 136 -15.53 -1.86 -19.52
N ILE A 137 -16.35 -2.29 -20.42
CA ILE A 137 -17.39 -3.30 -20.17
C ILE A 137 -16.80 -4.69 -20.29
N GLY A 138 -16.70 -5.41 -19.18
CA GLY A 138 -16.26 -6.81 -19.17
C GLY A 138 -17.28 -7.78 -19.77
N GLN A 139 -16.86 -9.00 -20.04
CA GLN A 139 -17.74 -10.06 -20.51
C GLN A 139 -18.88 -10.30 -19.50
N LEU A 140 -20.12 -10.28 -19.94
CA LEU A 140 -21.35 -10.36 -19.11
C LEU A 140 -21.51 -9.21 -18.11
N GLY A 141 -20.71 -8.15 -18.19
CA GLY A 141 -20.68 -6.99 -17.29
C GLY A 141 -21.54 -5.82 -17.74
N ALA A 142 -22.51 -6.02 -18.67
CA ALA A 142 -23.35 -4.94 -19.19
C ALA A 142 -24.36 -4.37 -18.19
N ARG A 143 -24.57 -5.00 -17.02
CA ARG A 143 -25.39 -4.47 -15.96
C ARG A 143 -24.51 -3.73 -14.96
N PRO A 144 -24.78 -2.43 -14.69
CA PRO A 144 -24.05 -1.70 -13.64
C PRO A 144 -24.15 -2.45 -12.30
N GLY A 145 -23.05 -2.58 -11.61
CA GLY A 145 -23.02 -3.18 -10.28
C GLY A 145 -23.69 -2.28 -9.23
N GLN A 146 -23.96 -2.85 -8.06
CA GLN A 146 -24.47 -2.07 -6.91
C GLN A 146 -23.46 -0.99 -6.47
N SER A 147 -22.18 -1.17 -6.75
CA SER A 147 -21.12 -0.20 -6.49
C SER A 147 -21.35 1.14 -7.21
N LEU A 148 -21.79 1.12 -8.49
CA LEU A 148 -22.09 2.34 -9.22
C LEU A 148 -23.25 3.13 -8.59
N ALA A 149 -24.26 2.43 -8.07
CA ALA A 149 -25.37 3.11 -7.37
C ALA A 149 -24.88 3.79 -6.09
N ALA A 150 -23.98 3.14 -5.32
CA ALA A 150 -23.36 3.72 -4.13
C ALA A 150 -22.47 4.93 -4.49
N GLU A 151 -21.68 4.85 -5.56
CA GLU A 151 -20.88 5.98 -6.03
C GLU A 151 -21.73 7.17 -6.48
N LEU A 152 -22.82 6.93 -7.21
CA LEU A 152 -23.74 7.98 -7.60
C LEU A 152 -24.43 8.62 -6.40
N GLN A 153 -24.78 7.83 -5.37
CA GLN A 153 -25.32 8.35 -4.12
C GLN A 153 -24.28 9.21 -3.38
N ASN A 154 -23.04 8.76 -3.28
CA ASN A 154 -21.96 9.54 -2.69
C ASN A 154 -21.68 10.82 -3.46
N TYR A 155 -21.65 10.75 -4.79
CA TYR A 155 -21.50 11.93 -5.65
C TYR A 155 -22.63 12.95 -5.41
N ALA A 156 -23.86 12.49 -5.39
CA ALA A 156 -25.02 13.35 -5.12
C ALA A 156 -24.95 13.96 -3.71
N ALA A 157 -24.63 13.16 -2.68
CA ALA A 157 -24.49 13.65 -1.30
C ALA A 157 -23.37 14.70 -1.21
N ASN A 158 -22.19 14.43 -1.78
CA ASN A 158 -21.07 15.36 -1.81
C ASN A 158 -21.45 16.68 -2.49
N TYR A 159 -22.15 16.61 -3.62
CA TYR A 159 -22.61 17.81 -4.34
C TYR A 159 -23.63 18.63 -3.54
N TYR A 160 -24.57 17.97 -2.88
CA TYR A 160 -25.60 18.65 -2.05
C TYR A 160 -24.98 19.26 -0.78
N GLU A 161 -23.99 18.61 -0.16
CA GLU A 161 -23.37 19.09 1.08
C GLU A 161 -22.32 20.16 0.86
N THR A 162 -21.55 20.08 -0.23
CA THR A 162 -20.38 20.94 -0.46
C THR A 162 -20.53 21.89 -1.64
N GLY A 163 -21.53 21.69 -2.49
CA GLY A 163 -21.67 22.41 -3.76
C GLY A 163 -20.61 22.05 -4.80
N ASN A 164 -19.74 21.08 -4.51
CA ASN A 164 -18.63 20.68 -5.37
C ASN A 164 -18.55 19.14 -5.49
N SER A 165 -18.68 18.65 -6.70
CA SER A 165 -18.60 17.22 -7.00
C SER A 165 -17.20 16.62 -6.87
N GLY A 166 -16.15 17.44 -6.81
CA GLY A 166 -14.76 17.01 -6.66
C GLY A 166 -14.34 16.71 -5.22
N VAL A 167 -15.22 16.94 -4.23
CA VAL A 167 -14.91 16.67 -2.82
C VAL A 167 -15.43 15.28 -2.44
N ASP A 168 -14.52 14.34 -2.20
CA ASP A 168 -14.87 13.00 -1.71
C ASP A 168 -14.89 12.99 -0.17
N LEU A 169 -16.03 13.33 0.41
CA LEU A 169 -16.23 13.33 1.87
C LEU A 169 -16.14 11.93 2.47
N ALA A 170 -16.70 10.92 1.82
CA ALA A 170 -16.67 9.55 2.29
C ALA A 170 -15.23 8.99 2.31
N GLY A 171 -14.46 9.23 1.26
CA GLY A 171 -13.04 8.86 1.21
C GLY A 171 -12.18 9.68 2.18
N ALA A 172 -12.51 10.94 2.43
CA ALA A 172 -11.83 11.73 3.45
C ALA A 172 -12.10 11.17 4.86
N GLU A 173 -13.34 10.81 5.17
CA GLU A 173 -13.72 10.19 6.44
C GLU A 173 -13.02 8.85 6.66
N GLU A 174 -12.96 7.99 5.64
CA GLU A 174 -12.28 6.70 5.73
C GLU A 174 -10.77 6.87 5.94
N ARG A 175 -10.12 7.80 5.22
CA ARG A 175 -8.71 8.16 5.43
C ARG A 175 -8.44 8.65 6.85
N LEU A 176 -9.32 9.48 7.39
CA LEU A 176 -9.23 9.95 8.79
C LEU A 176 -9.41 8.80 9.78
N LYS A 177 -10.34 7.87 9.54
CA LYS A 177 -10.54 6.66 10.36
C LYS A 177 -9.30 5.76 10.35
N GLN A 178 -8.71 5.54 9.18
CA GLN A 178 -7.46 4.76 9.05
C GLN A 178 -6.31 5.43 9.77
N ARG A 179 -6.13 6.74 9.59
CA ARG A 179 -5.09 7.51 10.28
C ARG A 179 -5.24 7.47 11.80
N LYS A 180 -6.48 7.60 12.28
CA LYS A 180 -6.80 7.45 13.72
C LYS A 180 -6.42 6.07 14.24
N LYS A 181 -6.73 4.97 13.50
CA LYS A 181 -6.34 3.61 13.89
C LYS A 181 -4.82 3.43 13.97
N GLU A 182 -4.07 3.95 13.00
CA GLU A 182 -2.60 3.91 13.00
C GLU A 182 -2.01 4.67 14.20
N ILE A 183 -2.48 5.88 14.45
CA ILE A 183 -2.03 6.70 15.58
C ILE A 183 -2.34 5.99 16.91
N THR A 184 -3.55 5.44 17.05
CA THR A 184 -3.95 4.70 18.25
C THR A 184 -3.07 3.46 18.47
N ARG A 185 -2.71 2.74 17.39
CA ARG A 185 -1.80 1.59 17.47
C ARG A 185 -0.39 2.00 17.92
N LYS A 186 0.16 3.06 17.33
CA LYS A 186 1.46 3.61 17.71
C LYS A 186 1.46 4.10 19.16
N TRP A 187 0.40 4.76 19.60
CA TRP A 187 0.22 5.19 20.97
C TRP A 187 0.28 4.03 21.96
N LYS A 188 -0.53 2.99 21.73
CA LYS A 188 -0.53 1.79 22.59
C LYS A 188 0.84 1.12 22.67
N GLN A 189 1.56 1.06 21.57
CA GLN A 189 2.91 0.49 21.52
C GLN A 189 3.89 1.33 22.38
N LEU A 190 3.87 2.66 22.24
CA LEU A 190 4.69 3.56 23.05
C LEU A 190 4.35 3.51 24.54
N GLU A 191 3.06 3.38 24.90
CA GLU A 191 2.64 3.18 26.28
C GLU A 191 3.19 1.87 26.87
N SER A 192 3.12 0.77 26.11
CA SER A 192 3.69 -0.51 26.52
C SER A 192 5.21 -0.41 26.77
N GLU A 193 5.95 0.14 25.81
CA GLU A 193 7.40 0.35 25.95
C GLU A 193 7.75 1.25 27.14
N LYS A 194 6.97 2.29 27.37
CA LYS A 194 7.14 3.18 28.51
C LYS A 194 6.87 2.48 29.86
N ALA A 195 5.85 1.63 29.90
CA ALA A 195 5.53 0.83 31.08
C ALA A 195 6.65 -0.18 31.39
N GLU A 196 7.17 -0.88 30.38
CA GLU A 196 8.28 -1.83 30.52
C GLU A 196 9.56 -1.12 31.04
N LYS A 197 9.91 0.04 30.46
CA LYS A 197 11.05 0.84 30.92
C LYS A 197 10.89 1.31 32.36
N ARG A 198 9.67 1.71 32.75
CA ARG A 198 9.38 2.09 34.15
C ARG A 198 9.57 0.92 35.10
N GLN A 199 9.04 -0.27 34.76
CA GLN A 199 9.21 -1.46 35.58
C GLN A 199 10.69 -1.87 35.71
N ALA A 200 11.44 -1.83 34.61
CA ALA A 200 12.86 -2.15 34.62
C ALA A 200 13.66 -1.17 35.53
N LEU A 201 13.32 0.11 35.44
CA LEU A 201 13.95 1.13 36.29
C LEU A 201 13.58 0.94 37.76
N GLN A 202 12.34 0.61 38.07
CA GLN A 202 11.88 0.33 39.42
C GLN A 202 12.58 -0.90 40.04
N ARG A 203 12.77 -1.97 39.26
CA ARG A 203 13.54 -3.15 39.71
C ARG A 203 14.99 -2.79 40.00
N LYS A 204 15.64 -2.00 39.15
CA LYS A 204 17.02 -1.52 39.40
C LYS A 204 17.09 -0.66 40.67
N TYR A 205 16.13 0.22 40.87
CA TYR A 205 16.10 1.04 42.05
C TYR A 205 15.95 0.21 43.34
N GLN A 206 15.05 -0.78 43.35
CA GLN A 206 14.89 -1.71 44.47
C GLN A 206 16.16 -2.50 44.75
N TYR A 207 16.83 -3.00 43.72
CA TYR A 207 18.10 -3.70 43.86
C TYR A 207 19.18 -2.79 44.50
N ILE A 208 19.33 -1.57 44.01
CA ILE A 208 20.30 -0.61 44.57
C ILE A 208 19.98 -0.30 46.04
N GLN A 209 18.73 -0.15 46.42
CA GLN A 209 18.32 0.09 47.79
C GLN A 209 18.65 -1.08 48.70
N GLN A 210 18.41 -2.30 48.25
CA GLN A 210 18.78 -3.53 49.01
C GLN A 210 20.29 -3.64 49.20
N GLU A 211 21.06 -3.40 48.15
CA GLU A 211 22.52 -3.47 48.23
C GLU A 211 23.10 -2.37 49.11
N LYS A 212 22.51 -1.18 49.08
CA LYS A 212 22.87 -0.09 50.02
C LYS A 212 22.64 -0.50 51.48
N MET A 213 21.47 -1.04 51.80
CA MET A 213 21.17 -1.49 53.15
C MET A 213 22.15 -2.59 53.63
N ARG A 214 22.49 -3.53 52.72
CA ARG A 214 23.44 -4.58 53.01
C ARG A 214 24.83 -4.02 53.33
N LEU A 215 25.34 -3.12 52.49
CA LEU A 215 26.63 -2.48 52.68
C LEU A 215 26.67 -1.60 53.98
N GLU A 216 25.58 -0.93 54.32
CA GLU A 216 25.44 -0.16 55.56
C GLU A 216 25.50 -1.10 56.78
N SER A 217 24.86 -2.28 56.75
CA SER A 217 24.92 -3.26 57.81
C SER A 217 26.31 -3.86 58.00
N GLU A 218 26.97 -4.25 56.90
CA GLU A 218 28.34 -4.74 56.89
C GLU A 218 29.34 -3.69 57.43
N MET A 219 29.14 -2.44 57.07
CA MET A 219 29.95 -1.32 57.57
C MET A 219 29.76 -1.12 59.06
N GLN A 220 28.55 -1.23 59.58
CA GLN A 220 28.25 -1.13 61.03
C GLN A 220 28.92 -2.29 61.80
N GLU A 221 28.83 -3.51 61.26
CA GLU A 221 29.42 -4.68 61.89
C GLU A 221 30.97 -4.57 61.97
N LYS A 222 31.61 -4.16 60.85
CA LYS A 222 33.06 -3.90 60.87
C LYS A 222 33.48 -2.76 61.81
N LYS A 223 32.64 -1.73 61.96
CA LYS A 223 32.89 -0.66 62.93
C LYS A 223 32.86 -1.19 64.38
N ARG A 224 31.89 -2.09 64.72
CA ARG A 224 31.83 -2.76 66.03
C ARG A 224 33.07 -3.63 66.30
N GLN A 225 33.43 -4.48 65.33
CA GLN A 225 34.67 -5.33 65.42
C GLN A 225 35.92 -4.47 65.62
N LEU A 226 36.02 -3.30 65.02
CA LEU A 226 37.14 -2.38 65.16
C LEU A 226 37.13 -1.66 66.52
N ALA A 227 35.94 -1.38 67.10
CA ALA A 227 35.83 -0.84 68.45
C ALA A 227 36.25 -1.87 69.51
N ASP A 228 35.79 -3.12 69.37
CA ASP A 228 36.17 -4.22 70.29
C ASP A 228 37.68 -4.50 70.29
N LEU A 229 38.35 -4.34 69.16
CA LEU A 229 39.81 -4.46 69.05
C LEU A 229 40.60 -3.26 69.66
N ARG A 230 39.94 -2.16 69.95
CA ARG A 230 40.54 -0.93 70.52
C ARG A 230 40.38 -0.81 72.03
N GLU A 231 39.57 -1.63 72.68
CA GLU A 231 39.52 -1.67 74.14
C GLU A 231 40.86 -2.28 74.63
N PRO A 232 41.68 -1.53 75.34
CA PRO A 232 42.90 -2.11 75.95
C PRO A 232 42.49 -3.02 77.11
N GLU A 233 43.08 -4.23 77.13
CA GLU A 233 43.06 -5.10 78.31
C GLU A 233 43.63 -4.25 79.50
N HIS A 234 42.74 -3.79 80.39
CA HIS A 234 43.16 -3.31 81.70
C HIS A 234 43.50 -4.54 82.56
N VAL A 235 44.79 -4.77 82.70
CA VAL A 235 45.34 -5.55 83.78
C VAL A 235 45.62 -4.64 84.95
#